data_4abf30582c2b1aba17adf05936fad60d
#
_entry.id   4abf30582c2b1aba17adf05936fad60d
#
_cell.length_a   1.000
_cell.length_b   1.000
_cell.length_c   1.000
_cell.angle_alpha   90.00
_cell.angle_beta   90.00
_cell.angle_gamma   90.00
#
_symmetry.space_group_name_H-M   'P 1'
#
loop_
_entity.id
_entity.type
_entity.pdbx_description
1 polymer ?
#
loop_
_entity_poly.entity_id
_entity_poly.type
_entity_poly.pdbx_seq_one_letter_code
_entity_poly.pdbx_strand_id
1 'polypeptide(L)'
;NATVSGLPAGVTYTFAGGIITIFGTPTVFGTFPYVILPVGPCLVPVPPVGGTITVDNDATIALTSAVGTDNQTKCINTLIINIDYLVAGGGTGATIAWVPSVPTGIVFTPLGGNNFRISGTPTVSGTFNYTISTTGPCIKPTATGSLTVTPDATVTLRAGDDANPIVCINNAIPSIRYDLGGTFTNATVSGLPAGVTYTFAGGIITISGTPTVFGTFPYVILPVGPCLVPVPP
;
A
#
# COMPACT_ATOMS: atom_id res chain seq x y z
N ASN A 1 -54.01 -27.62 -8.46
CA ASN A 1 -52.55 -27.66 -8.38
C ASN A 1 -51.94 -26.55 -9.24
N ALA A 2 -50.64 -26.32 -9.12
CA ALA A 2 -49.90 -25.42 -9.97
C ALA A 2 -48.47 -25.92 -10.17
N THR A 3 -47.86 -25.51 -11.28
CA THR A 3 -46.44 -25.73 -11.56
C THR A 3 -45.73 -24.41 -11.63
N VAL A 4 -44.48 -24.39 -11.18
CA VAL A 4 -43.58 -23.23 -11.30
C VAL A 4 -42.34 -23.68 -12.10
N SER A 5 -41.99 -22.87 -13.08
CA SER A 5 -40.81 -23.11 -13.95
C SER A 5 -39.92 -21.84 -14.00
N GLY A 6 -38.65 -21.98 -14.33
CA GLY A 6 -37.70 -20.85 -14.47
C GLY A 6 -37.03 -20.44 -13.15
N LEU A 7 -37.20 -21.17 -12.06
CA LEU A 7 -36.51 -20.88 -10.79
C LEU A 7 -35.00 -21.15 -10.89
N PRO A 8 -34.17 -20.36 -10.21
CA PRO A 8 -32.71 -20.64 -10.14
C PRO A 8 -32.45 -21.95 -9.37
N ALA A 9 -31.31 -22.57 -9.65
CA ALA A 9 -30.85 -23.73 -8.91
C ALA A 9 -30.78 -23.44 -7.41
N GLY A 10 -31.22 -24.39 -6.58
CA GLY A 10 -31.31 -24.23 -5.12
C GLY A 10 -32.62 -23.56 -4.64
N VAL A 11 -33.45 -23.04 -5.54
CA VAL A 11 -34.77 -22.51 -5.23
C VAL A 11 -35.86 -23.52 -5.68
N THR A 12 -36.82 -23.76 -4.86
CA THR A 12 -37.92 -24.70 -5.08
C THR A 12 -39.26 -24.07 -4.72
N TYR A 13 -40.34 -24.81 -4.88
CA TYR A 13 -41.66 -24.36 -4.47
C TYR A 13 -42.48 -25.50 -3.86
N THR A 14 -43.50 -25.12 -3.07
CA THR A 14 -44.56 -26.00 -2.58
C THR A 14 -45.92 -25.43 -2.93
N PHE A 15 -46.91 -26.33 -3.05
CA PHE A 15 -48.28 -25.95 -3.21
C PHE A 15 -49.13 -26.64 -2.10
N ALA A 16 -49.75 -25.87 -1.23
CA ALA A 16 -50.56 -26.35 -0.15
C ALA A 16 -51.72 -25.37 0.15
N GLY A 17 -52.91 -25.87 0.36
CA GLY A 17 -54.05 -25.04 0.72
C GLY A 17 -54.41 -23.93 -0.29
N GLY A 18 -54.12 -24.12 -1.57
CA GLY A 18 -54.31 -23.11 -2.61
C GLY A 18 -53.22 -22.06 -2.70
N ILE A 19 -52.15 -22.17 -1.91
CA ILE A 19 -51.05 -21.23 -1.84
C ILE A 19 -49.78 -21.86 -2.46
N ILE A 20 -49.10 -21.10 -3.33
CA ILE A 20 -47.78 -21.43 -3.84
C ILE A 20 -46.77 -20.66 -3.00
N THR A 21 -45.80 -21.37 -2.40
CA THR A 21 -44.68 -20.77 -1.68
C THR A 21 -43.40 -21.11 -2.40
N ILE A 22 -42.68 -20.10 -2.88
CA ILE A 22 -41.34 -20.22 -3.49
C ILE A 22 -40.31 -19.91 -2.42
N PHE A 23 -39.30 -20.80 -2.23
CA PHE A 23 -38.27 -20.68 -1.20
C PHE A 23 -37.01 -21.43 -1.57
N GLY A 24 -35.92 -21.18 -0.84
CA GLY A 24 -34.62 -21.83 -1.04
C GLY A 24 -33.48 -20.82 -1.10
N THR A 25 -32.26 -21.36 -1.24
CA THR A 25 -31.02 -20.55 -1.38
C THR A 25 -30.49 -20.75 -2.79
N PRO A 26 -30.49 -19.71 -3.64
CA PRO A 26 -29.99 -19.84 -4.98
C PRO A 26 -28.47 -20.10 -4.96
N THR A 27 -27.99 -20.99 -5.82
CA THR A 27 -26.59 -21.40 -5.92
C THR A 27 -25.93 -20.93 -7.22
N VAL A 28 -26.67 -20.25 -8.09
CA VAL A 28 -26.19 -19.71 -9.37
C VAL A 28 -26.65 -18.25 -9.49
N PHE A 29 -25.72 -17.36 -9.85
CA PHE A 29 -26.04 -15.95 -10.12
C PHE A 29 -26.69 -15.79 -11.51
N GLY A 30 -27.49 -14.74 -11.66
CA GLY A 30 -28.17 -14.43 -12.92
C GLY A 30 -29.57 -13.89 -12.70
N THR A 31 -30.29 -13.69 -13.80
CA THR A 31 -31.67 -13.23 -13.81
C THR A 31 -32.56 -14.38 -14.25
N PHE A 32 -33.50 -14.79 -13.40
CA PHE A 32 -34.33 -15.97 -13.57
C PHE A 32 -35.78 -15.54 -13.64
N PRO A 33 -36.37 -15.32 -14.83
CA PRO A 33 -37.78 -15.14 -15.00
C PRO A 33 -38.51 -16.46 -14.73
N TYR A 34 -39.47 -16.46 -13.81
CA TYR A 34 -40.25 -17.63 -13.50
C TYR A 34 -41.71 -17.44 -13.87
N VAL A 35 -42.38 -18.55 -14.18
CA VAL A 35 -43.78 -18.58 -14.56
C VAL A 35 -44.54 -19.60 -13.69
N ILE A 36 -45.73 -19.21 -13.25
CA ILE A 36 -46.64 -20.05 -12.49
C ILE A 36 -47.80 -20.39 -13.40
N LEU A 37 -48.06 -21.67 -13.57
CA LEU A 37 -49.19 -22.20 -14.38
C LEU A 37 -50.14 -22.99 -13.46
N PRO A 38 -51.41 -22.65 -13.41
CA PRO A 38 -52.38 -23.48 -12.75
C PRO A 38 -52.56 -24.80 -13.49
N VAL A 39 -52.85 -25.90 -12.75
CA VAL A 39 -53.12 -27.22 -13.27
C VAL A 39 -54.43 -27.73 -12.72
N GLY A 40 -55.36 -28.05 -13.62
CA GLY A 40 -56.68 -28.55 -13.23
C GLY A 40 -57.52 -29.05 -14.42
N PRO A 41 -58.64 -29.75 -14.18
CA PRO A 41 -59.45 -30.32 -15.24
C PRO A 41 -60.27 -29.27 -16.03
N CYS A 42 -60.53 -28.08 -15.43
CA CYS A 42 -61.31 -27.01 -16.06
C CYS A 42 -60.48 -25.73 -16.05
N LEU A 43 -59.53 -25.60 -16.95
CA LEU A 43 -58.74 -24.37 -17.11
C LEU A 43 -59.39 -23.50 -18.17
N VAL A 44 -59.94 -22.34 -17.76
CA VAL A 44 -60.09 -21.19 -18.67
C VAL A 44 -58.69 -20.69 -19.00
N PRO A 45 -58.44 -20.13 -20.20
CA PRO A 45 -57.17 -19.53 -20.50
C PRO A 45 -56.89 -18.38 -19.48
N VAL A 46 -56.06 -18.70 -18.49
CA VAL A 46 -55.60 -17.70 -17.52
C VAL A 46 -54.23 -17.22 -17.99
N PRO A 47 -53.98 -15.92 -18.11
CA PRO A 47 -52.66 -15.43 -18.41
C PRO A 47 -51.64 -15.99 -17.42
N PRO A 48 -50.46 -16.43 -17.85
CA PRO A 48 -49.43 -16.89 -16.93
C PRO A 48 -49.05 -15.78 -15.95
N VAL A 49 -48.96 -16.10 -14.67
CA VAL A 49 -48.48 -15.22 -13.62
C VAL A 49 -47.05 -15.58 -13.34
N GLY A 50 -46.19 -14.58 -13.24
CA GLY A 50 -44.76 -14.84 -13.00
C GLY A 50 -44.07 -13.62 -12.41
N GLY A 51 -42.79 -13.75 -12.27
CA GLY A 51 -41.88 -12.68 -11.77
C GLY A 51 -40.43 -12.98 -12.17
N THR A 52 -39.57 -12.24 -11.58
CA THR A 52 -38.09 -12.40 -11.83
C THR A 52 -37.35 -12.47 -10.50
N ILE A 53 -36.51 -13.46 -10.34
CA ILE A 53 -35.53 -13.55 -9.25
C ILE A 53 -34.19 -13.16 -9.83
N THR A 54 -33.60 -12.07 -9.34
CA THR A 54 -32.21 -11.68 -9.67
C THR A 54 -31.31 -12.11 -8.52
N VAL A 55 -30.29 -12.85 -8.84
CA VAL A 55 -29.27 -13.33 -7.92
C VAL A 55 -27.96 -12.66 -8.31
N ASP A 56 -27.49 -11.75 -7.49
CA ASP A 56 -26.24 -11.05 -7.71
C ASP A 56 -25.05 -11.94 -7.29
N ASN A 57 -23.91 -11.73 -7.96
CA ASN A 57 -22.67 -12.41 -7.64
C ASN A 57 -21.93 -11.71 -6.49
N ASP A 58 -21.09 -12.45 -5.76
CA ASP A 58 -20.17 -11.88 -4.79
C ASP A 58 -19.10 -11.04 -5.49
N ALA A 59 -18.68 -9.97 -4.82
CA ALA A 59 -17.52 -9.22 -5.27
C ALA A 59 -16.24 -10.05 -5.09
N THR A 60 -15.25 -9.80 -5.94
CA THR A 60 -13.88 -10.29 -5.77
C THR A 60 -12.90 -9.14 -5.90
N ILE A 61 -11.72 -9.26 -5.29
CA ILE A 61 -10.61 -8.32 -5.45
C ILE A 61 -9.32 -9.09 -5.64
N ALA A 62 -8.51 -8.68 -6.60
CA ALA A 62 -7.23 -9.31 -6.90
C ALA A 62 -6.16 -8.26 -7.18
N LEU A 63 -4.94 -8.47 -6.67
CA LEU A 63 -3.75 -7.72 -7.06
C LEU A 63 -3.42 -8.09 -8.52
N THR A 64 -3.29 -7.09 -9.39
CA THR A 64 -2.97 -7.26 -10.82
C THR A 64 -1.59 -6.73 -11.20
N SER A 65 -0.98 -5.92 -10.34
CA SER A 65 0.45 -5.61 -10.44
C SER A 65 1.33 -6.79 -10.01
N ALA A 66 2.64 -6.69 -10.19
CA ALA A 66 3.57 -7.76 -9.82
C ALA A 66 3.45 -8.15 -8.34
N VAL A 67 3.63 -9.43 -8.05
CA VAL A 67 3.61 -9.96 -6.66
C VAL A 67 4.60 -9.20 -5.79
N GLY A 68 4.14 -8.79 -4.59
CA GLY A 68 4.92 -8.03 -3.61
C GLY A 68 4.88 -6.52 -3.79
N THR A 69 4.21 -6.00 -4.84
CA THR A 69 4.02 -4.55 -4.98
C THR A 69 3.08 -3.97 -3.93
N ASP A 70 2.24 -4.79 -3.34
CA ASP A 70 1.34 -4.46 -2.22
C ASP A 70 2.07 -4.24 -0.88
N ASN A 71 3.36 -4.62 -0.81
CA ASN A 71 4.21 -4.47 0.37
C ASN A 71 5.57 -3.89 -0.04
N GLN A 72 5.69 -2.55 -0.11
CA GLN A 72 6.88 -1.86 -0.60
C GLN A 72 7.61 -1.12 0.52
N THR A 73 8.95 -1.12 0.41
CA THR A 73 9.81 -0.18 1.13
C THR A 73 10.46 0.76 0.14
N LYS A 74 10.32 2.08 0.34
CA LYS A 74 10.85 3.14 -0.53
C LYS A 74 11.48 4.24 0.30
N CYS A 75 12.46 4.92 -0.27
CA CYS A 75 12.97 6.15 0.32
C CYS A 75 11.94 7.29 0.17
N ILE A 76 11.95 8.20 1.10
CA ILE A 76 11.18 9.44 1.00
C ILE A 76 11.49 10.15 -0.34
N ASN A 77 10.52 10.82 -0.93
CA ASN A 77 10.62 11.50 -2.22
C ASN A 77 10.97 10.58 -3.42
N THR A 78 10.80 9.26 -3.28
CA THR A 78 11.01 8.30 -4.36
C THR A 78 9.67 7.74 -4.83
N LEU A 79 9.46 7.70 -6.15
CA LEU A 79 8.24 7.15 -6.76
C LEU A 79 8.05 5.68 -6.35
N ILE A 80 6.84 5.33 -5.90
CA ILE A 80 6.49 3.92 -5.64
C ILE A 80 6.26 3.16 -6.94
N ILE A 81 6.40 1.85 -6.89
CA ILE A 81 5.89 0.98 -7.95
C ILE A 81 4.37 0.98 -7.85
N ASN A 82 3.68 1.20 -8.97
CA ASN A 82 2.22 1.20 -8.99
C ASN A 82 1.67 -0.11 -8.43
N ILE A 83 0.64 0.00 -7.59
CA ILE A 83 -0.06 -1.13 -7.02
C ILE A 83 -1.45 -1.14 -7.65
N ASP A 84 -1.73 -2.15 -8.45
CA ASP A 84 -2.97 -2.24 -9.21
C ASP A 84 -3.84 -3.37 -8.68
N TYR A 85 -5.13 -3.09 -8.54
CA TYR A 85 -6.16 -4.03 -8.13
C TYR A 85 -7.30 -4.05 -9.13
N LEU A 86 -7.84 -5.24 -9.38
CA LEU A 86 -9.08 -5.45 -10.12
C LEU A 86 -10.18 -5.92 -9.18
N VAL A 87 -11.31 -5.24 -9.22
CA VAL A 87 -12.56 -5.67 -8.60
C VAL A 87 -13.43 -6.31 -9.67
N ALA A 88 -13.96 -7.51 -9.40
CA ALA A 88 -14.77 -8.28 -10.33
C ALA A 88 -15.98 -8.92 -9.63
N GLY A 89 -16.67 -9.87 -10.31
CA GLY A 89 -17.89 -10.46 -9.81
C GLY A 89 -19.01 -9.41 -9.71
N GLY A 90 -19.71 -9.37 -8.59
CA GLY A 90 -20.75 -8.37 -8.28
C GLY A 90 -20.20 -7.07 -7.71
N GLY A 91 -18.89 -6.87 -7.70
CA GLY A 91 -18.26 -5.64 -7.22
C GLY A 91 -18.50 -4.45 -8.14
N THR A 92 -18.91 -3.33 -7.57
CA THR A 92 -19.24 -2.08 -8.31
C THR A 92 -18.15 -1.01 -8.16
N GLY A 93 -17.15 -1.25 -7.30
CA GLY A 93 -16.08 -0.31 -7.05
C GLY A 93 -15.26 -0.70 -5.81
N ALA A 94 -14.36 0.21 -5.39
CA ALA A 94 -13.56 0.05 -4.19
C ALA A 94 -13.34 1.37 -3.47
N THR A 95 -13.10 1.28 -2.16
CA THR A 95 -12.62 2.37 -1.31
C THR A 95 -11.35 1.94 -0.61
N ILE A 96 -10.51 2.90 -0.18
CA ILE A 96 -9.27 2.62 0.55
C ILE A 96 -9.28 3.35 1.90
N ALA A 97 -8.81 2.66 2.92
CA ALA A 97 -8.52 3.24 4.23
C ALA A 97 -7.04 3.04 4.57
N TRP A 98 -6.43 4.03 5.20
CA TRP A 98 -5.03 4.02 5.60
C TRP A 98 -4.87 4.16 7.10
N VAL A 99 -3.86 3.51 7.66
CA VAL A 99 -3.47 3.62 9.07
C VAL A 99 -1.96 3.89 9.14
N PRO A 100 -1.56 5.00 9.79
CA PRO A 100 -2.35 6.00 10.53
C PRO A 100 -3.18 6.93 9.64
N SER A 101 -2.74 7.24 8.42
CA SER A 101 -3.41 8.08 7.42
C SER A 101 -2.78 7.85 6.05
N VAL A 102 -3.40 8.34 4.98
CA VAL A 102 -2.77 8.31 3.65
C VAL A 102 -1.44 9.06 3.68
N PRO A 103 -0.32 8.47 3.20
CA PRO A 103 0.93 9.19 3.12
C PRO A 103 0.83 10.33 2.10
N THR A 104 1.28 11.51 2.49
CA THR A 104 1.28 12.68 1.60
C THR A 104 2.03 12.37 0.31
N GLY A 105 1.43 12.69 -0.85
CA GLY A 105 1.98 12.40 -2.17
C GLY A 105 1.56 11.05 -2.76
N ILE A 106 0.76 10.25 -2.04
CA ILE A 106 0.16 9.00 -2.54
C ILE A 106 -1.32 9.21 -2.85
N VAL A 107 -1.75 8.65 -3.96
CA VAL A 107 -3.12 8.72 -4.45
C VAL A 107 -3.68 7.33 -4.75
N PHE A 108 -5.00 7.19 -4.61
CA PHE A 108 -5.77 6.03 -5.02
C PHE A 108 -6.71 6.46 -6.15
N THR A 109 -6.55 5.90 -7.33
CA THR A 109 -7.21 6.37 -8.56
C THR A 109 -7.95 5.24 -9.25
N PRO A 110 -9.23 5.41 -9.63
CA PRO A 110 -9.92 4.50 -10.52
C PRO A 110 -9.38 4.67 -11.96
N LEU A 111 -9.07 3.56 -12.62
CA LEU A 111 -8.56 3.53 -14.01
C LEU A 111 -9.65 3.17 -15.04
N GLY A 112 -10.88 2.93 -14.57
CA GLY A 112 -11.97 2.40 -15.41
C GLY A 112 -12.00 0.86 -15.41
N GLY A 113 -13.17 0.29 -15.79
CA GLY A 113 -13.36 -1.17 -15.81
C GLY A 113 -13.13 -1.85 -14.44
N ASN A 114 -13.44 -1.16 -13.36
CA ASN A 114 -13.20 -1.61 -11.97
C ASN A 114 -11.71 -1.89 -11.63
N ASN A 115 -10.79 -1.29 -12.39
CA ASN A 115 -9.37 -1.27 -12.03
C ASN A 115 -9.06 -0.04 -11.16
N PHE A 116 -8.21 -0.23 -10.15
CA PHE A 116 -7.81 0.79 -9.19
C PHE A 116 -6.30 0.78 -9.01
N ARG A 117 -5.70 1.94 -8.87
CA ARG A 117 -4.25 2.13 -8.71
C ARG A 117 -3.91 2.93 -7.47
N ILE A 118 -2.94 2.46 -6.70
CA ILE A 118 -2.20 3.26 -5.74
C ILE A 118 -0.89 3.67 -6.40
N SER A 119 -0.60 4.97 -6.42
CA SER A 119 0.61 5.51 -7.06
C SER A 119 1.04 6.82 -6.40
N GLY A 120 2.23 7.31 -6.72
CA GLY A 120 2.72 8.60 -6.28
C GLY A 120 4.09 8.55 -5.64
N THR A 121 4.50 9.69 -5.07
CA THR A 121 5.80 9.90 -4.43
C THR A 121 5.56 10.33 -2.99
N PRO A 122 5.78 9.46 -1.99
CA PRO A 122 5.53 9.80 -0.59
C PRO A 122 6.55 10.82 -0.10
N THR A 123 6.08 11.87 0.59
CA THR A 123 6.91 12.97 1.13
C THR A 123 7.02 12.94 2.65
N VAL A 124 6.48 11.91 3.31
CA VAL A 124 6.53 11.70 4.76
C VAL A 124 6.99 10.28 5.03
N SER A 125 8.00 10.12 5.91
CA SER A 125 8.50 8.81 6.33
C SER A 125 7.57 8.16 7.36
N GLY A 126 7.56 6.83 7.37
CA GLY A 126 6.74 6.03 8.28
C GLY A 126 6.28 4.73 7.64
N THR A 127 5.53 3.93 8.39
CA THR A 127 4.85 2.73 7.86
C THR A 127 3.36 3.01 7.78
N PHE A 128 2.82 2.82 6.58
CA PHE A 128 1.43 3.10 6.23
C PHE A 128 0.78 1.81 5.75
N ASN A 129 -0.14 1.29 6.55
CA ASN A 129 -0.92 0.12 6.18
C ASN A 129 -2.22 0.57 5.50
N TYR A 130 -2.66 -0.16 4.49
CA TYR A 130 -3.92 0.13 3.84
C TYR A 130 -4.83 -1.09 3.76
N THR A 131 -6.12 -0.81 3.70
CA THR A 131 -7.17 -1.79 3.43
C THR A 131 -8.03 -1.26 2.31
N ILE A 132 -8.15 -2.01 1.22
CA ILE A 132 -9.09 -1.75 0.14
C ILE A 132 -10.32 -2.61 0.39
N SER A 133 -11.48 -1.96 0.43
CA SER A 133 -12.78 -2.62 0.58
C SER A 133 -13.57 -2.49 -0.71
N THR A 134 -14.08 -3.61 -1.23
CA THR A 134 -14.94 -3.59 -2.41
C THR A 134 -16.31 -3.03 -2.07
N THR A 135 -17.02 -2.50 -3.07
CA THR A 135 -18.43 -2.12 -2.98
C THR A 135 -19.29 -3.03 -3.85
N GLY A 136 -20.55 -3.22 -3.50
CA GLY A 136 -21.47 -4.11 -4.22
C GLY A 136 -22.61 -4.57 -3.33
N PRO A 137 -23.59 -5.29 -3.89
CA PRO A 137 -24.79 -5.74 -3.16
C PRO A 137 -24.52 -6.95 -2.24
N CYS A 138 -23.60 -7.85 -2.61
CA CYS A 138 -23.32 -9.10 -1.91
C CYS A 138 -22.06 -9.03 -1.04
N ILE A 139 -21.33 -10.15 -0.88
CA ILE A 139 -20.10 -10.21 -0.07
C ILE A 139 -19.07 -9.23 -0.63
N LYS A 140 -18.43 -8.48 0.27
CA LYS A 140 -17.46 -7.41 -0.02
C LYS A 140 -16.09 -7.79 0.54
N PRO A 141 -15.27 -8.54 -0.20
CA PRO A 141 -13.93 -8.88 0.24
C PRO A 141 -13.03 -7.65 0.32
N THR A 142 -11.95 -7.77 1.09
CA THR A 142 -10.94 -6.74 1.26
C THR A 142 -9.57 -7.24 0.81
N ALA A 143 -8.70 -6.30 0.40
CA ALA A 143 -7.28 -6.52 0.20
C ALA A 143 -6.48 -5.58 1.10
N THR A 144 -5.36 -6.03 1.61
CA THR A 144 -4.50 -5.26 2.50
C THR A 144 -3.08 -5.18 1.95
N GLY A 145 -2.36 -4.14 2.35
CA GLY A 145 -0.94 -4.02 2.03
C GLY A 145 -0.28 -2.95 2.90
N SER A 146 1.01 -2.72 2.65
CA SER A 146 1.80 -1.75 3.39
C SER A 146 2.78 -0.98 2.50
N LEU A 147 2.99 0.28 2.84
CA LEU A 147 4.03 1.13 2.27
C LEU A 147 4.91 1.63 3.42
N THR A 148 6.16 1.18 3.47
CA THR A 148 7.17 1.69 4.39
C THR A 148 8.02 2.73 3.67
N VAL A 149 7.99 3.96 4.17
CA VAL A 149 8.77 5.09 3.65
C VAL A 149 9.91 5.38 4.61
N THR A 150 11.14 5.13 4.18
CA THR A 150 12.34 5.34 4.98
C THR A 150 12.89 6.76 4.76
N PRO A 151 13.30 7.46 5.83
CA PRO A 151 13.91 8.77 5.70
C PRO A 151 15.30 8.69 5.06
N ASP A 152 15.70 9.76 4.37
CA ASP A 152 17.05 9.91 3.85
C ASP A 152 18.07 9.98 4.99
N ALA A 153 19.30 9.54 4.71
CA ALA A 153 20.41 9.68 5.64
C ALA A 153 20.77 11.16 5.83
N THR A 154 21.04 11.55 7.07
CA THR A 154 21.45 12.90 7.44
C THR A 154 22.75 12.87 8.24
N VAL A 155 23.51 13.97 8.18
CA VAL A 155 24.73 14.17 8.95
C VAL A 155 24.62 15.53 9.64
N THR A 156 24.77 15.56 10.95
CA THR A 156 24.62 16.78 11.75
C THR A 156 25.80 16.91 12.70
N LEU A 157 26.48 18.07 12.69
CA LEU A 157 27.54 18.37 13.66
C LEU A 157 26.94 18.33 15.08
N ARG A 158 27.62 17.63 15.99
CA ARG A 158 27.18 17.54 17.38
C ARG A 158 27.29 18.88 18.07
N ALA A 159 26.28 19.24 18.86
CA ALA A 159 26.26 20.49 19.60
C ALA A 159 27.49 20.60 20.52
N GLY A 160 28.18 21.73 20.42
CA GLY A 160 29.39 22.04 21.19
C GLY A 160 30.70 21.65 20.54
N ASP A 161 30.66 20.93 19.40
CA ASP A 161 31.86 20.61 18.61
C ASP A 161 32.11 21.73 17.57
N ASP A 162 33.38 21.92 17.19
CA ASP A 162 33.78 22.86 16.16
C ASP A 162 34.22 22.10 14.91
N ALA A 163 33.57 22.35 13.78
CA ALA A 163 33.89 21.72 12.50
C ALA A 163 35.21 22.22 11.89
N ASN A 164 35.70 23.37 12.34
CA ASN A 164 36.87 24.07 11.75
C ASN A 164 37.93 24.47 12.80
N PRO A 165 38.40 23.54 13.63
CA PRO A 165 39.36 23.87 14.68
C PRO A 165 40.69 24.34 14.09
N ILE A 166 41.30 25.36 14.70
CA ILE A 166 42.63 25.83 14.34
C ILE A 166 43.61 25.34 15.41
N VAL A 167 44.57 24.53 14.99
CA VAL A 167 45.62 23.96 15.85
C VAL A 167 46.99 24.12 15.23
N CYS A 168 48.03 24.10 16.05
CA CYS A 168 49.40 24.05 15.58
C CYS A 168 49.75 22.62 15.09
N ILE A 169 50.70 22.49 14.16
CA ILE A 169 51.25 21.21 13.73
C ILE A 169 51.75 20.40 14.95
N ASN A 170 51.56 19.10 14.93
CA ASN A 170 51.86 18.15 16.00
C ASN A 170 51.09 18.37 17.32
N ASN A 171 50.03 19.16 17.31
CA ASN A 171 49.09 19.27 18.43
C ASN A 171 47.81 18.51 18.07
N ALA A 172 47.23 17.80 19.05
CA ALA A 172 46.00 17.09 18.85
C ALA A 172 44.84 18.04 18.56
N ILE A 173 43.96 17.72 17.61
CA ILE A 173 42.72 18.43 17.39
C ILE A 173 41.71 18.08 18.48
N PRO A 174 40.81 19.01 18.88
CA PRO A 174 39.59 18.62 19.60
C PRO A 174 38.82 17.60 18.80
N SER A 175 38.21 16.61 19.47
CA SER A 175 37.37 15.64 18.76
C SER A 175 36.19 16.35 18.11
N ILE A 176 35.99 16.12 16.81
CA ILE A 176 34.86 16.62 16.05
C ILE A 176 33.90 15.46 15.82
N ARG A 177 32.66 15.60 16.29
CA ARG A 177 31.68 14.51 16.23
C ARG A 177 30.49 14.92 15.39
N TYR A 178 30.02 13.98 14.58
CA TYR A 178 28.81 14.12 13.79
C TYR A 178 27.86 12.99 14.10
N ASP A 179 26.59 13.32 14.30
CA ASP A 179 25.50 12.38 14.48
C ASP A 179 24.86 12.09 13.12
N LEU A 180 24.73 10.79 12.78
CA LEU A 180 23.98 10.34 11.63
C LEU A 180 22.55 10.06 12.02
N GLY A 181 21.62 10.55 11.19
CA GLY A 181 20.19 10.28 11.29
C GLY A 181 19.64 9.63 10.03
N GLY A 182 18.35 9.29 10.04
CA GLY A 182 17.69 8.65 8.91
C GLY A 182 18.14 7.22 8.67
N THR A 183 18.22 6.81 7.40
CA THR A 183 18.55 5.43 7.02
C THR A 183 19.98 5.34 6.50
N PHE A 184 20.87 4.88 7.35
CA PHE A 184 22.30 4.69 7.05
C PHE A 184 22.78 3.31 7.47
N THR A 185 23.87 2.84 6.85
CA THR A 185 24.59 1.62 7.23
C THR A 185 26.02 1.93 7.68
N ASN A 186 26.61 2.99 7.16
CA ASN A 186 27.99 3.43 7.41
C ASN A 186 28.15 4.89 7.03
N ALA A 187 29.37 5.43 7.20
CA ALA A 187 29.78 6.70 6.63
C ALA A 187 31.26 6.68 6.26
N THR A 188 31.65 7.52 5.31
CA THR A 188 33.03 7.73 4.90
C THR A 188 33.42 9.19 5.12
N VAL A 189 34.68 9.43 5.48
CA VAL A 189 35.25 10.77 5.60
C VAL A 189 36.47 10.84 4.71
N SER A 190 36.58 11.88 3.91
CA SER A 190 37.71 12.15 3.01
C SER A 190 38.23 13.58 3.21
N GLY A 191 39.48 13.84 2.80
CA GLY A 191 40.11 15.16 2.90
C GLY A 191 40.81 15.46 4.21
N LEU A 192 40.89 14.50 5.15
CA LEU A 192 41.58 14.69 6.43
C LEU A 192 43.10 14.80 6.22
N PRO A 193 43.81 15.64 7.00
CA PRO A 193 45.30 15.71 6.94
C PRO A 193 45.98 14.46 7.50
N ALA A 194 47.21 14.24 7.12
CA ALA A 194 48.01 13.18 7.69
C ALA A 194 48.09 13.28 9.22
N GLY A 195 47.93 12.15 9.90
CA GLY A 195 47.86 12.05 11.39
C GLY A 195 46.50 12.28 11.99
N VAL A 196 45.48 12.66 11.18
CA VAL A 196 44.08 12.74 11.59
C VAL A 196 43.30 11.60 10.95
N THR A 197 42.48 10.94 11.74
CA THR A 197 41.66 9.79 11.32
C THR A 197 40.22 9.95 11.79
N TYR A 198 39.34 9.05 11.39
CA TYR A 198 37.97 8.99 11.90
C TYR A 198 37.61 7.58 12.34
N THR A 199 36.65 7.51 13.24
CA THR A 199 35.95 6.27 13.61
C THR A 199 34.47 6.46 13.40
N PHE A 200 33.76 5.34 13.09
CA PHE A 200 32.31 5.32 13.01
C PHE A 200 31.79 4.24 13.95
N ALA A 201 31.01 4.64 14.94
CA ALA A 201 30.41 3.73 15.92
C ALA A 201 29.10 4.28 16.45
N GLY A 202 28.07 3.42 16.54
CA GLY A 202 26.77 3.80 17.13
C GLY A 202 26.08 4.98 16.45
N GLY A 203 26.25 5.16 15.13
CA GLY A 203 25.70 6.30 14.40
C GLY A 203 26.45 7.61 14.60
N ILE A 204 27.63 7.57 15.20
CA ILE A 204 28.48 8.74 15.44
C ILE A 204 29.77 8.60 14.67
N ILE A 205 30.13 9.63 13.89
CA ILE A 205 31.46 9.81 13.34
C ILE A 205 32.25 10.64 14.32
N THR A 206 33.46 10.19 14.69
CA THR A 206 34.40 10.93 15.50
C THR A 206 35.68 11.13 14.72
N ILE A 207 36.03 12.37 14.39
CA ILE A 207 37.29 12.77 13.77
C ILE A 207 38.23 13.21 14.87
N SER A 208 39.42 12.64 14.92
CA SER A 208 40.42 12.94 15.95
C SER A 208 41.85 12.61 15.44
N GLY A 209 42.86 13.11 16.14
CA GLY A 209 44.27 12.84 15.81
C GLY A 209 45.12 14.08 15.95
N THR A 210 46.35 13.94 15.45
CA THR A 210 47.38 14.98 15.51
C THR A 210 47.90 15.23 14.11
N PRO A 211 47.60 16.37 13.47
CA PRO A 211 48.07 16.66 12.12
C PRO A 211 49.60 16.82 12.10
N THR A 212 50.20 16.11 11.16
CA THR A 212 51.69 16.14 10.93
C THR A 212 52.09 17.04 9.77
N VAL A 213 51.12 17.70 9.15
CA VAL A 213 51.30 18.65 8.05
C VAL A 213 50.56 19.94 8.33
N PHE A 214 51.09 21.08 7.89
CA PHE A 214 50.41 22.36 7.99
C PHE A 214 49.58 22.64 6.74
N GLY A 215 48.52 23.41 6.87
CA GLY A 215 47.64 23.77 5.75
C GLY A 215 46.15 23.82 6.18
N THR A 216 45.28 24.10 5.23
CA THR A 216 43.84 24.02 5.39
C THR A 216 43.34 22.77 4.68
N PHE A 217 42.63 21.93 5.38
CA PHE A 217 42.15 20.64 4.89
C PHE A 217 40.66 20.56 4.95
N PRO A 218 39.94 20.94 3.87
CA PRO A 218 38.48 20.71 3.79
C PRO A 218 38.22 19.21 3.72
N TYR A 219 37.32 18.75 4.59
CA TYR A 219 36.92 17.34 4.59
C TYR A 219 35.43 17.21 4.25
N VAL A 220 35.06 16.06 3.73
CA VAL A 220 33.68 15.73 3.37
C VAL A 220 33.26 14.44 4.07
N ILE A 221 32.07 14.45 4.62
CA ILE A 221 31.45 13.27 5.23
C ILE A 221 30.30 12.82 4.32
N LEU A 222 30.34 11.56 3.89
CA LEU A 222 29.31 10.96 3.06
C LEU A 222 28.67 9.78 3.82
N PRO A 223 27.38 9.86 4.14
CA PRO A 223 26.67 8.71 4.66
C PRO A 223 26.57 7.64 3.59
N VAL A 224 26.53 6.38 4.01
CA VAL A 224 26.32 5.20 3.17
C VAL A 224 25.05 4.52 3.61
N GLY A 225 24.13 4.24 2.69
CA GLY A 225 22.84 3.63 3.01
C GLY A 225 21.93 3.50 1.79
N PRO A 226 20.79 2.86 1.94
CA PRO A 226 19.83 2.69 0.83
C PRO A 226 19.10 3.98 0.43
N CYS A 227 19.00 4.96 1.35
CA CYS A 227 18.30 6.22 1.14
C CYS A 227 19.25 7.39 1.35
N LEU A 228 19.80 7.88 0.25
CA LEU A 228 20.71 9.02 0.26
C LEU A 228 20.05 10.20 -0.44
N VAL A 229 20.22 11.41 0.11
CA VAL A 229 19.86 12.63 -0.61
C VAL A 229 20.72 12.70 -1.87
N PRO A 230 20.14 12.90 -3.06
CA PRO A 230 20.93 13.17 -4.24
C PRO A 230 21.85 14.39 -3.99
N VAL A 231 23.17 14.19 -4.10
CA VAL A 231 24.10 15.34 -4.04
C VAL A 231 23.86 16.15 -5.31
N PRO A 232 23.48 17.45 -5.22
CA PRO A 232 23.38 18.29 -6.42
C PRO A 232 24.73 18.30 -7.14
N PRO A 233 24.71 18.29 -8.50
CA PRO A 233 25.94 18.33 -9.31
C PRO A 233 26.75 19.60 -9.10
#